data_047277e2b86f47f77d99f9e6dae34865
#
_entry.id   047277e2b86f47f77d99f9e6dae34865
#
_cell.length_a   1.000
_cell.length_b   1.000
_cell.length_c   1.000
_cell.angle_alpha   90.00
_cell.angle_beta   90.00
_cell.angle_gamma   90.00
#
_symmetry.space_group_name_H-M   'P 1'
#
loop_
_entity.id
_entity.type
_entity.pdbx_description
1 polymer ?
#
loop_
_entity_poly.entity_id
_entity_poly.type
_entity_poly.pdbx_seq_one_letter_code
_entity_poly.pdbx_strand_id
1 'polypeptide(L)'
;FILSLAIMVISYLFINPITQMVAPGYEGSDKIILIKMILLQMPIVSINMLRGINRGNFQILQKYNISEVTNVIPYCVMVLYLIIFNVNSNIYIIGIILTVTTFISIIPELIILRKNGVEFKMSIGITNDIKIMIKMMLATIIVTAVREVNVVTDKAFGSMLEEGSVTM
;
A
#
# COMPACT_ATOMS: atom_id res chain seq x y z
N PHE A 1 -2.94 -3.06 13.34
CA PHE A 1 -2.36 -4.35 12.94
C PHE A 1 -3.44 -5.43 12.74
N ILE A 2 -4.34 -5.65 13.73
CA ILE A 2 -5.46 -6.62 13.60
C ILE A 2 -6.34 -6.27 12.40
N LEU A 3 -6.67 -5.00 12.21
CA LEU A 3 -7.46 -4.53 11.07
C LEU A 3 -6.77 -4.80 9.74
N SER A 4 -5.45 -4.60 9.63
CA SER A 4 -4.72 -4.90 8.39
C SER A 4 -4.68 -6.39 8.07
N LEU A 5 -4.52 -7.24 9.09
CA LEU A 5 -4.61 -8.68 8.91
C LEU A 5 -6.02 -9.12 8.47
N ALA A 6 -7.06 -8.54 9.07
CA ALA A 6 -8.44 -8.82 8.65
C ALA A 6 -8.67 -8.41 7.19
N ILE A 7 -8.20 -7.23 6.77
CA ILE A 7 -8.29 -6.76 5.38
C ILE A 7 -7.53 -7.72 4.45
N MET A 8 -6.33 -8.17 4.83
CA MET A 8 -5.57 -9.15 4.02
C MET A 8 -6.34 -10.46 3.84
N VAL A 9 -6.91 -11.01 4.91
CA VAL A 9 -7.70 -12.26 4.86
C VAL A 9 -8.94 -12.08 3.97
N ILE A 10 -9.69 -10.98 4.16
CA ILE A 10 -10.86 -10.66 3.35
C ILE A 10 -10.46 -10.52 1.87
N SER A 11 -9.40 -9.78 1.59
CA SER A 11 -8.93 -9.59 0.22
C SER A 11 -8.46 -10.89 -0.42
N TYR A 12 -7.85 -11.80 0.35
CA TYR A 12 -7.49 -13.14 -0.13
C TYR A 12 -8.73 -13.98 -0.49
N LEU A 13 -9.75 -13.99 0.38
CA LEU A 13 -10.99 -14.73 0.15
C LEU A 13 -11.79 -14.17 -1.04
N PHE A 14 -11.74 -12.87 -1.26
CA PHE A 14 -12.47 -12.18 -2.32
C PHE A 14 -11.58 -11.75 -3.49
N ILE A 15 -10.44 -12.43 -3.72
CA ILE A 15 -9.47 -12.04 -4.75
C ILE A 15 -10.07 -12.03 -6.16
N ASN A 16 -10.91 -13.02 -6.49
CA ASN A 16 -11.54 -13.12 -7.81
C ASN A 16 -12.53 -11.97 -8.07
N PRO A 17 -13.52 -11.69 -7.20
CA PRO A 17 -14.39 -10.52 -7.39
C PRO A 17 -13.60 -9.21 -7.37
N ILE A 18 -12.57 -9.06 -6.53
CA ILE A 18 -11.73 -7.84 -6.51
C ILE A 18 -11.03 -7.65 -7.87
N THR A 19 -10.40 -8.69 -8.40
CA THR A 19 -9.73 -8.60 -9.72
C THR A 19 -10.71 -8.29 -10.84
N GLN A 20 -11.91 -8.84 -10.78
CA GLN A 20 -12.94 -8.61 -11.77
C GLN A 20 -13.51 -7.18 -11.73
N MET A 21 -13.54 -6.56 -10.53
CA MET A 21 -13.93 -5.14 -10.36
C MET A 21 -12.83 -4.18 -10.81
N VAL A 22 -11.55 -4.50 -10.53
CA VAL A 22 -10.42 -3.60 -10.82
C VAL A 22 -9.99 -3.66 -12.29
N ALA A 23 -10.07 -4.83 -12.91
CA ALA A 23 -9.64 -5.05 -14.30
C ALA A 23 -10.55 -6.07 -15.00
N PRO A 24 -11.77 -5.69 -15.32
CA PRO A 24 -12.77 -6.58 -15.95
C PRO A 24 -12.37 -7.05 -17.35
N GLY A 25 -11.51 -6.30 -18.06
CA GLY A 25 -11.01 -6.65 -19.39
C GLY A 25 -9.88 -7.69 -19.40
N TYR A 26 -9.36 -8.09 -18.24
CA TYR A 26 -8.27 -9.08 -18.19
C TYR A 26 -8.83 -10.51 -18.13
N GLU A 27 -8.44 -11.32 -19.12
CA GLU A 27 -8.85 -12.71 -19.24
C GLU A 27 -7.63 -13.65 -19.33
N GLY A 28 -7.86 -14.96 -19.15
CA GLY A 28 -6.84 -15.99 -19.33
C GLY A 28 -5.57 -15.80 -18.50
N SER A 29 -4.42 -15.71 -19.17
CA SER A 29 -3.09 -15.57 -18.56
C SER A 29 -2.93 -14.27 -17.78
N ASP A 30 -3.46 -13.17 -18.30
CA ASP A 30 -3.27 -11.83 -17.74
C ASP A 30 -4.01 -11.67 -16.41
N LYS A 31 -5.19 -12.28 -16.29
CA LYS A 31 -5.91 -12.37 -15.02
C LYS A 31 -5.12 -13.14 -13.96
N ILE A 32 -4.46 -14.24 -14.36
CA ILE A 32 -3.62 -15.04 -13.44
C ILE A 32 -2.41 -14.23 -12.96
N ILE A 33 -1.77 -13.51 -13.87
CA ILE A 33 -0.64 -12.63 -13.54
C ILE A 33 -1.10 -11.54 -12.56
N LEU A 34 -2.23 -10.88 -12.83
CA LEU A 34 -2.78 -9.85 -11.97
C LEU A 34 -3.09 -10.38 -10.56
N ILE A 35 -3.74 -11.54 -10.44
CA ILE A 35 -4.02 -12.18 -9.14
C ILE A 35 -2.74 -12.43 -8.36
N LYS A 36 -1.72 -13.00 -9.01
CA LYS A 36 -0.43 -13.29 -8.36
C LYS A 36 0.27 -12.00 -7.90
N MET A 37 0.21 -10.93 -8.70
CA MET A 37 0.78 -9.64 -8.33
C MET A 37 0.05 -8.99 -7.15
N ILE A 38 -1.28 -9.05 -7.13
CA ILE A 38 -2.06 -8.55 -5.99
C ILE A 38 -1.68 -9.33 -4.72
N LEU A 39 -1.65 -10.66 -4.77
CA LEU A 39 -1.28 -11.49 -3.62
C LEU A 39 0.13 -11.21 -3.12
N LEU A 40 1.07 -10.99 -4.02
CA LEU A 40 2.45 -10.66 -3.69
C LEU A 40 2.57 -9.30 -2.97
N GLN A 41 1.72 -8.34 -3.31
CA GLN A 41 1.73 -6.99 -2.74
C GLN A 41 0.83 -6.84 -1.50
N MET A 42 -0.03 -7.80 -1.19
CA MET A 42 -0.90 -7.77 0.01
C MET A 42 -0.17 -7.43 1.32
N PRO A 43 1.04 -7.98 1.61
CA PRO A 43 1.75 -7.64 2.83
C PRO A 43 2.11 -6.15 2.96
N ILE A 44 2.23 -5.43 1.84
CA ILE A 44 2.51 -3.98 1.83
C ILE A 44 1.40 -3.19 2.55
N VAL A 45 0.14 -3.67 2.50
CA VAL A 45 -0.99 -3.03 3.19
C VAL A 45 -0.72 -2.91 4.69
N SER A 46 -0.23 -3.98 5.32
CA SER A 46 0.10 -3.98 6.75
C SER A 46 1.25 -3.02 7.08
N ILE A 47 2.26 -2.96 6.23
CA ILE A 47 3.38 -2.04 6.40
C ILE A 47 2.93 -0.58 6.23
N ASN A 48 2.08 -0.30 5.27
CA ASN A 48 1.56 1.06 5.06
C ASN A 48 0.69 1.54 6.23
N MET A 49 -0.06 0.65 6.89
CA MET A 49 -0.76 0.99 8.13
C MET A 49 0.20 1.35 9.27
N LEU A 50 1.28 0.58 9.47
CA LEU A 50 2.32 0.89 10.45
C LEU A 50 2.99 2.22 10.11
N ARG A 51 3.30 2.46 8.85
CA ARG A 51 3.89 3.72 8.37
C ARG A 51 2.97 4.91 8.62
N GLY A 52 1.65 4.75 8.48
CA GLY A 52 0.67 5.78 8.82
C GLY A 52 0.77 6.21 10.31
N ILE A 53 0.92 5.24 11.21
CA ILE A 53 1.13 5.50 12.65
C ILE A 53 2.48 6.18 12.89
N ASN A 54 3.55 5.68 12.26
CA ASN A 54 4.88 6.27 12.37
C ASN A 54 4.90 7.72 11.89
N ARG A 55 4.23 8.01 10.77
CA ARG A 55 4.07 9.37 10.22
C ARG A 55 3.45 10.31 11.24
N GLY A 56 2.39 9.89 11.95
CA GLY A 56 1.79 10.66 13.03
C GLY A 56 2.79 10.98 14.15
N ASN A 57 3.56 9.97 14.58
CA ASN A 57 4.61 10.17 15.58
C ASN A 57 5.72 11.12 15.11
N PHE A 58 6.16 11.03 13.84
CA PHE A 58 7.13 11.95 13.27
C PHE A 58 6.61 13.39 13.16
N GLN A 59 5.30 13.56 12.94
CA GLN A 59 4.65 14.89 12.98
C GLN A 59 4.76 15.50 14.38
N ILE A 60 4.47 14.75 15.42
CA ILE A 60 4.61 15.21 16.83
C ILE A 60 6.07 15.57 17.14
N LEU A 61 7.03 14.79 16.65
CA LEU A 61 8.46 15.01 16.81
C LEU A 61 9.03 16.11 15.89
N GLN A 62 8.22 16.73 15.04
CA GLN A 62 8.62 17.71 14.02
C GLN A 62 9.69 17.18 13.03
N LYS A 63 9.73 15.88 12.80
CA LYS A 63 10.69 15.18 11.91
C LYS A 63 10.00 14.63 10.66
N TYR A 64 9.22 15.47 9.98
CA TYR A 64 8.36 15.08 8.83
C TYR A 64 9.11 14.37 7.71
N ASN A 65 10.33 14.82 7.41
CA ASN A 65 11.09 14.35 6.25
C ASN A 65 11.46 12.86 6.33
N ILE A 66 11.58 12.29 7.54
CA ILE A 66 12.04 10.91 7.70
C ILE A 66 11.06 9.94 7.06
N SER A 67 9.78 10.06 7.37
CA SER A 67 8.75 9.17 6.82
C SER A 67 8.59 9.35 5.30
N GLU A 68 8.74 10.57 4.79
CA GLU A 68 8.66 10.82 3.35
C GLU A 68 9.84 10.22 2.59
N VAL A 69 11.06 10.40 3.09
CA VAL A 69 12.27 9.83 2.49
C VAL A 69 12.21 8.30 2.49
N THR A 70 11.85 7.68 3.62
CA THR A 70 11.76 6.22 3.71
C THR A 70 10.67 5.64 2.82
N ASN A 71 9.60 6.39 2.56
CA ASN A 71 8.53 5.99 1.66
C ASN A 71 8.96 5.97 0.18
N VAL A 72 9.91 6.80 -0.22
CA VAL A 72 10.41 6.88 -1.59
C VAL A 72 11.45 5.78 -1.90
N ILE A 73 12.15 5.26 -0.90
CA ILE A 73 13.22 4.26 -1.08
C ILE A 73 12.79 3.06 -1.94
N PRO A 74 11.65 2.38 -1.71
CA PRO A 74 11.24 1.23 -2.51
C PRO A 74 11.12 1.54 -4.00
N TYR A 75 10.59 2.72 -4.33
CA TYR A 75 10.41 3.17 -5.71
C TYR A 75 11.74 3.51 -6.37
N CYS A 76 12.66 4.15 -5.64
CA CYS A 76 14.02 4.40 -6.13
C CYS A 76 14.76 3.10 -6.45
N VAL A 77 14.68 2.11 -5.57
CA VAL A 77 15.30 0.80 -5.79
C VAL A 77 14.68 0.10 -7.00
N MET A 78 13.36 0.17 -7.15
CA MET A 78 12.67 -0.40 -8.31
C MET A 78 13.15 0.26 -9.62
N VAL A 79 13.21 1.60 -9.67
CA VAL A 79 13.68 2.33 -10.86
C VAL A 79 15.13 1.99 -11.17
N LEU A 80 16.01 1.94 -10.17
CA LEU A 80 17.41 1.53 -10.37
C LEU A 80 17.51 0.10 -10.92
N TYR A 81 16.70 -0.82 -10.41
CA TYR A 81 16.64 -2.18 -10.94
C TYR A 81 16.27 -2.20 -12.44
N LEU A 82 15.23 -1.45 -12.83
CA LEU A 82 14.78 -1.38 -14.22
C LEU A 82 15.84 -0.77 -15.16
N ILE A 83 16.60 0.21 -14.69
CA ILE A 83 17.69 0.82 -15.48
C ILE A 83 18.84 -0.17 -15.67
N ILE A 84 19.22 -0.93 -14.64
CA ILE A 84 20.38 -1.83 -14.68
C ILE A 84 20.08 -3.11 -15.46
N PHE A 85 18.91 -3.72 -15.28
CA PHE A 85 18.59 -5.05 -15.80
C PHE A 85 17.75 -5.06 -17.08
N ASN A 86 17.47 -3.89 -17.65
CA ASN A 86 16.68 -3.73 -18.87
C ASN A 86 15.26 -4.36 -18.79
N VAL A 87 14.30 -3.81 -19.54
CA VAL A 87 12.84 -4.02 -19.41
C VAL A 87 12.34 -5.47 -19.62
N ASN A 88 13.17 -6.40 -20.04
CA ASN A 88 12.80 -7.83 -20.17
C ASN A 88 12.69 -8.58 -18.83
N SER A 89 12.66 -7.86 -17.71
CA SER A 89 12.54 -8.43 -16.38
C SER A 89 11.15 -9.03 -16.17
N ASN A 90 11.12 -10.22 -15.62
CA ASN A 90 9.89 -10.87 -15.18
C ASN A 90 9.13 -9.94 -14.21
N ILE A 91 7.89 -9.59 -14.52
CA ILE A 91 7.05 -8.67 -13.74
C ILE A 91 6.95 -9.06 -12.24
N TYR A 92 7.05 -10.35 -11.94
CA TYR A 92 7.06 -10.85 -10.56
C TYR A 92 8.27 -10.38 -9.75
N ILE A 93 9.43 -10.22 -10.41
CA ILE A 93 10.65 -9.74 -9.75
C ILE A 93 10.46 -8.30 -9.30
N ILE A 94 9.81 -7.46 -10.11
CA ILE A 94 9.45 -6.08 -9.75
C ILE A 94 8.55 -6.06 -8.52
N GLY A 95 7.52 -6.92 -8.49
CA GLY A 95 6.63 -7.05 -7.33
C GLY A 95 7.36 -7.49 -6.06
N ILE A 96 8.28 -8.46 -6.18
CA ILE A 96 9.11 -8.93 -5.05
C ILE A 96 10.02 -7.80 -4.53
N ILE A 97 10.71 -7.10 -5.43
CA ILE A 97 11.58 -5.97 -5.07
C ILE A 97 10.80 -4.92 -4.30
N LEU A 98 9.63 -4.48 -4.82
CA LEU A 98 8.76 -3.52 -4.14
C LEU A 98 8.35 -4.00 -2.75
N THR A 99 7.92 -5.25 -2.63
CA THR A 99 7.48 -5.80 -1.35
C THR A 99 8.63 -5.85 -0.35
N VAL A 100 9.77 -6.44 -0.73
CA VAL A 100 10.94 -6.60 0.15
C VAL A 100 11.52 -5.24 0.56
N THR A 101 11.68 -4.33 -0.39
CA THR A 101 12.23 -2.99 -0.09
C THR A 101 11.29 -2.15 0.75
N THR A 102 9.97 -2.32 0.63
CA THR A 102 8.98 -1.67 1.51
C THR A 102 9.13 -2.18 2.95
N PHE A 103 9.33 -3.49 3.15
CA PHE A 103 9.61 -4.04 4.48
C PHE A 103 10.92 -3.51 5.06
N ILE A 104 11.98 -3.43 4.26
CA ILE A 104 13.28 -2.92 4.72
C ILE A 104 13.20 -1.43 5.05
N SER A 105 12.49 -0.64 4.25
CA SER A 105 12.41 0.82 4.40
C SER A 105 11.68 1.29 5.66
N ILE A 106 10.92 0.44 6.35
CA ILE A 106 10.30 0.80 7.63
C ILE A 106 11.28 0.69 8.82
N ILE A 107 12.36 -0.09 8.69
CA ILE A 107 13.31 -0.34 9.77
C ILE A 107 13.95 0.97 10.30
N PRO A 108 14.45 1.88 9.45
CA PRO A 108 14.97 3.16 9.90
C PRO A 108 13.94 3.99 10.69
N GLU A 109 12.67 3.98 10.26
CA GLU A 109 11.59 4.68 10.97
C GLU A 109 11.45 4.16 12.41
N LEU A 110 11.37 2.83 12.57
CA LEU A 110 11.23 2.21 13.90
C LEU A 110 12.43 2.48 14.80
N ILE A 111 13.65 2.45 14.25
CA ILE A 111 14.87 2.76 14.99
C ILE A 111 14.86 4.21 15.48
N ILE A 112 14.51 5.16 14.62
CA ILE A 112 14.50 6.58 14.95
C ILE A 112 13.41 6.87 15.98
N LEU A 113 12.21 6.31 15.84
CA LEU A 113 11.13 6.49 16.81
C LEU A 113 11.53 5.95 18.20
N ARG A 114 12.12 4.75 18.27
CA ARG A 114 12.65 4.20 19.52
C ARG A 114 13.69 5.10 20.16
N LYS A 115 14.65 5.62 19.39
CA LYS A 115 15.66 6.56 19.89
C LYS A 115 15.07 7.88 20.43
N ASN A 116 13.90 8.27 19.98
CA ASN A 116 13.18 9.46 20.45
C ASN A 116 12.15 9.14 21.56
N GLY A 117 12.24 7.96 22.19
CA GLY A 117 11.43 7.60 23.35
C GLY A 117 10.00 7.12 23.01
N VAL A 118 9.69 6.86 21.74
CA VAL A 118 8.39 6.29 21.37
C VAL A 118 8.38 4.80 21.72
N GLU A 119 7.53 4.43 22.66
CA GLU A 119 7.29 3.04 23.02
C GLU A 119 6.14 2.46 22.24
N PHE A 120 6.37 1.34 21.58
CA PHE A 120 5.31 0.61 20.88
C PHE A 120 4.64 -0.36 21.87
N LYS A 121 3.52 0.07 22.46
CA LYS A 121 2.69 -0.79 23.33
C LYS A 121 1.41 -1.18 22.59
N MET A 122 1.16 -2.46 22.47
CA MET A 122 -0.15 -2.93 21.97
C MET A 122 -1.18 -2.75 23.10
N SER A 123 -2.15 -1.86 22.89
CA SER A 123 -3.32 -1.69 23.74
C SER A 123 -4.57 -1.94 22.91
N ILE A 124 -5.48 -2.78 23.44
CA ILE A 124 -6.75 -3.12 22.76
C ILE A 124 -7.91 -2.26 23.32
N GLY A 125 -7.61 -1.33 24.21
CA GLY A 125 -8.64 -0.49 24.84
C GLY A 125 -9.14 0.62 23.91
N ILE A 126 -10.47 0.71 23.71
CA ILE A 126 -11.10 1.84 23.02
C ILE A 126 -11.37 2.93 24.05
N THR A 127 -10.49 3.93 24.12
CA THR A 127 -10.66 5.11 24.96
C THR A 127 -11.62 6.12 24.34
N ASN A 128 -12.11 7.08 25.12
CA ASN A 128 -12.95 8.15 24.59
C ASN A 128 -12.23 8.97 23.52
N ASP A 129 -10.92 9.21 23.66
CA ASP A 129 -10.10 9.92 22.67
C ASP A 129 -10.07 9.19 21.33
N ILE A 130 -9.97 7.85 21.36
CA ILE A 130 -10.04 7.02 20.13
C ILE A 130 -11.40 7.17 19.45
N LYS A 131 -12.50 7.22 20.21
CA LYS A 131 -13.85 7.42 19.65
C LYS A 131 -13.97 8.79 18.97
N ILE A 132 -13.46 9.85 19.60
CA ILE A 132 -13.45 11.19 19.04
C ILE A 132 -12.61 11.21 17.74
N MET A 133 -11.43 10.62 17.77
CA MET A 133 -10.54 10.52 16.60
C MET A 133 -11.21 9.79 15.44
N ILE A 134 -11.87 8.65 15.69
CA ILE A 134 -12.60 7.91 14.66
C ILE A 134 -13.71 8.78 14.05
N LYS A 135 -14.47 9.50 14.88
CA LYS A 135 -15.52 10.41 14.41
C LYS A 135 -14.98 11.52 13.50
N MET A 136 -13.84 12.10 13.86
CA MET A 136 -13.18 13.11 13.02
C MET A 136 -12.64 12.53 11.69
N MET A 137 -12.17 11.28 11.72
CA MET A 137 -11.67 10.60 10.52
C MET A 137 -12.77 10.23 9.52
N LEU A 138 -14.02 10.04 9.98
CA LEU A 138 -15.11 9.62 9.08
C LEU A 138 -15.30 10.54 7.88
N ALA A 139 -15.23 11.85 8.07
CA ALA A 139 -15.34 12.82 6.98
C ALA A 139 -14.21 12.65 5.95
N THR A 140 -12.98 12.50 6.43
CA THR A 140 -11.79 12.28 5.59
C THR A 140 -11.88 10.93 4.86
N ILE A 141 -12.36 9.88 5.54
CA ILE A 141 -12.55 8.56 4.92
C ILE A 141 -13.52 8.62 3.76
N ILE A 142 -14.66 9.35 3.90
CA ILE A 142 -15.64 9.49 2.83
C ILE A 142 -15.02 10.19 1.60
N VAL A 143 -14.32 11.31 1.81
CA VAL A 143 -13.66 12.04 0.72
C VAL A 143 -12.60 11.18 0.03
N THR A 144 -11.80 10.46 0.80
CA THR A 144 -10.78 9.57 0.26
C THR A 144 -11.41 8.40 -0.50
N ALA A 145 -12.49 7.81 0.03
CA ALA A 145 -13.21 6.71 -0.62
C ALA A 145 -13.76 7.11 -1.99
N VAL A 146 -14.33 8.32 -2.13
CA VAL A 146 -14.81 8.82 -3.42
C VAL A 146 -13.65 8.94 -4.43
N ARG A 147 -12.52 9.46 -4.00
CA ARG A 147 -11.32 9.54 -4.85
C ARG A 147 -10.85 8.15 -5.29
N GLU A 148 -10.75 7.19 -4.38
CA GLU A 148 -10.30 5.83 -4.70
C GLU A 148 -11.29 5.10 -5.64
N VAL A 149 -12.60 5.32 -5.47
CA VAL A 149 -13.61 4.79 -6.41
C VAL A 149 -13.36 5.32 -7.82
N ASN A 150 -13.07 6.61 -7.99
CA ASN A 150 -12.74 7.17 -9.31
C ASN A 150 -11.50 6.50 -9.90
N VAL A 151 -10.42 6.34 -9.12
CA VAL A 151 -9.20 5.66 -9.58
C VAL A 151 -9.46 4.21 -9.98
N VAL A 152 -10.28 3.47 -9.23
CA VAL A 152 -10.65 2.10 -9.58
C VAL A 152 -11.49 2.07 -10.86
N THR A 153 -12.40 3.01 -11.01
CA THR A 153 -13.25 3.14 -12.20
C THR A 153 -12.40 3.41 -13.46
N ASP A 154 -11.46 4.36 -13.36
CA ASP A 154 -10.53 4.66 -14.47
C ASP A 154 -9.70 3.43 -14.86
N LYS A 155 -9.18 2.69 -13.88
CA LYS A 155 -8.44 1.44 -14.14
C LYS A 155 -9.32 0.35 -14.76
N ALA A 156 -10.56 0.23 -14.32
CA ALA A 156 -11.51 -0.75 -14.87
C ALA A 156 -11.81 -0.44 -16.34
N PHE A 157 -12.10 0.82 -16.66
CA PHE A 157 -12.28 1.24 -18.06
C PHE A 157 -11.00 1.08 -18.88
N GLY A 158 -9.84 1.48 -18.32
CA GLY A 158 -8.54 1.30 -18.97
C GLY A 158 -8.23 -0.15 -19.32
N SER A 159 -8.64 -1.11 -18.49
CA SER A 159 -8.45 -2.54 -18.76
C SER A 159 -9.31 -3.10 -19.91
N MET A 160 -10.36 -2.37 -20.33
CA MET A 160 -11.23 -2.74 -21.45
C MET A 160 -10.77 -2.15 -22.78
N LEU A 161 -9.82 -1.23 -22.76
CA LEU A 161 -9.27 -0.60 -23.97
C LEU A 161 -8.14 -1.46 -24.54
N GLU A 162 -7.84 -1.27 -25.84
CA GLU A 162 -6.71 -1.91 -26.49
C GLU A 162 -5.38 -1.52 -25.82
N GLU A 163 -4.40 -2.44 -25.87
CA GLU A 163 -3.09 -2.23 -25.28
C GLU A 163 -2.45 -0.93 -25.78
N GLY A 164 -2.02 -0.08 -24.85
CA GLY A 164 -1.41 1.23 -25.12
C GLY A 164 -2.36 2.41 -25.18
N SER A 165 -3.67 2.22 -25.18
CA SER A 165 -4.67 3.33 -25.27
C SER A 165 -4.67 4.23 -24.03
N VAL A 166 -4.21 3.74 -22.89
CA VAL A 166 -4.19 4.48 -21.60
C VAL A 166 -2.98 5.41 -21.49
N THR A 167 -1.98 5.28 -22.38
CA THR A 167 -0.73 6.05 -22.35
C THR A 167 -0.71 7.24 -23.32
N MET A 168 -1.79 7.47 -24.04
CA MET A 168 -2.00 8.65 -24.90
C MET A 168 -2.81 9.69 -24.12
#